data_34bb9c8947c5e79db6b3b40556acb04f
#
_entry.id   34bb9c8947c5e79db6b3b40556acb04f
#
_cell.length_a   1.000
_cell.length_b   1.000
_cell.length_c   1.000
_cell.angle_alpha   90.00
_cell.angle_beta   90.00
_cell.angle_gamma   90.00
#
_symmetry.space_group_name_H-M   'P 1'
#
loop_
_entity.id
_entity.type
_entity.pdbx_description
1 polymer ?
#
loop_
_entity_poly.entity_id
_entity_poly.type
_entity_poly.pdbx_seq_one_letter_code
_entity_poly.pdbx_strand_id
1 'polypeptide(L)'
;MAAPIQPQHRVEMNAIASVLDRAFNPTGTEGVVFTLFIAEAGKMEGGRVNYISNGHREDMISMVREWLGRVMGGFSAPGGRA
;
A
#
# COMPACT_ATOMS: atom_id res chain seq x y z
N MET A 1 -13.72 -9.28 -0.51
CA MET A 1 -13.19 -8.96 -1.79
C MET A 1 -12.93 -7.49 -1.92
N ALA A 2 -11.82 -7.15 -2.43
CA ALA A 2 -11.45 -5.76 -2.55
C ALA A 2 -12.24 -5.10 -3.68
N ALA A 3 -12.56 -3.86 -3.50
CA ALA A 3 -13.20 -3.11 -4.55
C ALA A 3 -12.21 -2.89 -5.69
N PRO A 4 -12.67 -2.83 -6.92
CA PRO A 4 -11.78 -2.54 -8.02
C PRO A 4 -11.25 -1.11 -7.92
N ILE A 5 -10.11 -0.88 -8.56
CA ILE A 5 -9.55 0.46 -8.64
C ILE A 5 -10.52 1.34 -9.41
N GLN A 6 -10.77 2.53 -8.91
CA GLN A 6 -11.61 3.49 -9.62
C GLN A 6 -11.04 3.76 -11.01
N PRO A 7 -11.87 3.82 -12.04
CA PRO A 7 -11.36 3.91 -13.41
C PRO A 7 -10.42 5.07 -13.65
N GLN A 8 -10.64 6.20 -13.00
CA GLN A 8 -9.81 7.37 -13.24
C GLN A 8 -8.38 7.20 -12.74
N HIS A 9 -8.13 6.19 -11.90
CA HIS A 9 -6.79 5.97 -11.35
C HIS A 9 -6.12 4.72 -11.91
N ARG A 10 -6.84 3.95 -12.74
CA ARG A 10 -6.38 2.62 -13.09
C ARG A 10 -5.08 2.62 -13.89
N VAL A 11 -5.00 3.45 -14.92
CA VAL A 11 -3.85 3.43 -15.80
C VAL A 11 -2.60 3.87 -15.06
N GLU A 12 -2.72 4.96 -14.33
CA GLU A 12 -1.56 5.51 -13.62
C GLU A 12 -1.10 4.58 -12.52
N MET A 13 -2.03 4.01 -11.76
CA MET A 13 -1.64 3.12 -10.67
C MET A 13 -0.95 1.87 -11.20
N ASN A 14 -1.45 1.32 -12.30
CA ASN A 14 -0.80 0.14 -12.88
C ASN A 14 0.58 0.47 -13.42
N ALA A 15 0.74 1.63 -14.04
CA ALA A 15 2.03 2.05 -14.55
C ALA A 15 3.04 2.24 -13.41
N ILE A 16 2.61 2.90 -12.34
CA ILE A 16 3.48 3.13 -11.20
C ILE A 16 3.84 1.81 -10.53
N ALA A 17 2.87 0.91 -10.39
CA ALA A 17 3.15 -0.39 -9.80
C ALA A 17 4.20 -1.15 -10.59
N SER A 18 4.14 -1.08 -11.92
CA SER A 18 5.14 -1.73 -12.75
C SER A 18 6.53 -1.16 -12.51
N VAL A 19 6.63 0.15 -12.38
CA VAL A 19 7.89 0.81 -12.12
C VAL A 19 8.44 0.39 -10.76
N LEU A 20 7.58 0.37 -9.75
CA LEU A 20 7.99 -0.04 -8.42
C LEU A 20 8.50 -1.48 -8.42
N ASP A 21 7.80 -2.35 -9.11
CA ASP A 21 8.19 -3.74 -9.12
C ASP A 21 9.53 -3.92 -9.83
N ARG A 22 9.77 -3.21 -10.92
CA ARG A 22 11.06 -3.29 -11.60
C ARG A 22 12.17 -2.70 -10.76
N ALA A 23 11.87 -1.65 -10.01
CA ALA A 23 12.89 -1.01 -9.20
C ALA A 23 13.31 -1.87 -8.01
N PHE A 24 12.35 -2.53 -7.37
CA PHE A 24 12.63 -3.26 -6.14
C PHE A 24 12.77 -4.75 -6.35
N ASN A 25 12.24 -5.29 -7.44
CA ASN A 25 12.33 -6.70 -7.73
C ASN A 25 12.84 -6.91 -9.16
N PRO A 26 14.02 -6.37 -9.49
CA PRO A 26 14.49 -6.42 -10.88
C PRO A 26 14.72 -7.83 -11.42
N THR A 27 15.04 -8.78 -10.57
CA THR A 27 15.26 -10.15 -11.03
C THR A 27 14.08 -11.06 -10.75
N GLY A 28 13.10 -10.56 -9.99
CA GLY A 28 11.95 -11.38 -9.61
C GLY A 28 12.18 -12.26 -8.42
N THR A 29 13.36 -12.17 -7.80
CA THR A 29 13.69 -13.04 -6.67
C THR A 29 13.92 -12.26 -5.39
N GLU A 30 13.81 -10.95 -5.42
CA GLU A 30 14.14 -10.13 -4.26
C GLU A 30 13.10 -10.24 -3.14
N GLY A 31 11.86 -10.53 -3.50
CA GLY A 31 10.81 -10.69 -2.49
C GLY A 31 10.39 -9.40 -1.82
N VAL A 32 10.56 -8.27 -2.47
CA VAL A 32 10.17 -6.98 -1.90
C VAL A 32 8.71 -6.74 -2.17
N VAL A 33 7.95 -6.48 -1.11
CA VAL A 33 6.51 -6.24 -1.21
C VAL A 33 6.26 -4.74 -1.11
N PHE A 34 5.37 -4.25 -1.96
CA PHE A 34 4.92 -2.87 -1.87
C PHE A 34 3.40 -2.82 -1.96
N THR A 35 2.83 -1.76 -1.43
CA THR A 35 1.42 -1.45 -1.61
C THR A 35 1.30 0.04 -1.86
N LEU A 36 0.60 0.39 -2.91
CA LEU A 36 0.36 1.78 -3.30
C LEU A 36 -1.09 2.10 -3.02
N PHE A 37 -1.33 3.14 -2.24
CA PHE A 37 -2.67 3.63 -1.94
C PHE A 37 -2.86 4.98 -2.59
N ILE A 38 -3.99 5.16 -3.26
CA ILE A 38 -4.34 6.43 -3.89
C ILE A 38 -5.78 6.77 -3.53
N ALA A 39 -5.99 8.00 -3.07
CA ALA A 39 -7.34 8.50 -2.80
C ALA A 39 -7.31 10.01 -2.93
N GLU A 40 -8.48 10.59 -3.14
CA GLU A 40 -8.60 12.04 -3.13
C GLU A 40 -8.72 12.51 -1.69
N ALA A 41 -8.03 13.59 -1.39
CA ALA A 41 -8.07 14.13 -0.03
C ALA A 41 -9.52 14.50 0.33
N GLY A 42 -9.91 14.07 1.52
CA GLY A 42 -11.26 14.35 1.99
C GLY A 42 -12.34 13.47 1.40
N LYS A 43 -11.98 12.52 0.55
CA LYS A 43 -12.96 11.67 -0.11
C LYS A 43 -12.51 10.23 -0.06
N MET A 44 -12.38 9.68 1.14
CA MET A 44 -11.80 8.36 1.28
C MET A 44 -12.81 7.28 1.61
N GLU A 45 -14.02 7.64 2.01
CA GLU A 45 -15.01 6.64 2.38
C GLU A 45 -15.61 5.98 1.15
N GLY A 46 -16.29 4.88 1.38
CA GLY A 46 -17.10 4.28 0.34
C GLY A 46 -16.32 3.64 -0.78
N GLY A 47 -15.17 3.09 -0.46
CA GLY A 47 -14.39 2.41 -1.48
C GLY A 47 -13.54 3.32 -2.33
N ARG A 48 -13.32 4.54 -1.89
CA ARG A 48 -12.53 5.48 -2.66
C ARG A 48 -11.07 5.49 -2.29
N VAL A 49 -10.64 4.56 -1.44
CA VAL A 49 -9.23 4.30 -1.26
C VAL A 49 -8.85 3.20 -2.23
N ASN A 50 -8.05 3.55 -3.21
CA ASN A 50 -7.62 2.61 -4.23
C ASN A 50 -6.28 2.03 -3.84
N TYR A 51 -6.06 0.74 -4.11
CA TYR A 51 -4.76 0.18 -3.80
C TYR A 51 -4.35 -0.86 -4.82
N ILE A 52 -3.05 -1.05 -4.93
CA ILE A 52 -2.48 -2.10 -5.74
C ILE A 52 -1.22 -2.58 -5.02
N SER A 53 -1.02 -3.88 -5.01
CA SER A 53 0.08 -4.49 -4.29
C SER A 53 0.61 -5.67 -5.09
N ASN A 54 1.90 -5.94 -4.95
CA ASN A 54 2.49 -7.13 -5.56
C ASN A 54 2.60 -8.28 -4.57
N GLY A 55 2.13 -8.11 -3.34
CA GLY A 55 2.27 -9.14 -2.31
C GLY A 55 0.97 -9.86 -2.03
N HIS A 56 1.07 -10.86 -1.20
CA HIS A 56 -0.11 -11.53 -0.70
C HIS A 56 -0.86 -10.62 0.26
N ARG A 57 -2.15 -10.89 0.41
CA ARG A 57 -2.98 -10.08 1.28
C ARG A 57 -2.43 -10.02 2.70
N GLU A 58 -1.94 -11.14 3.21
CA GLU A 58 -1.42 -11.18 4.58
C GLU A 58 -0.21 -10.26 4.74
N ASP A 59 0.67 -10.26 3.73
CA ASP A 59 1.85 -9.39 3.78
C ASP A 59 1.45 -7.93 3.71
N MET A 60 0.49 -7.61 2.86
CA MET A 60 0.00 -6.24 2.76
C MET A 60 -0.60 -5.79 4.08
N ILE A 61 -1.42 -6.63 4.69
CA ILE A 61 -2.05 -6.30 5.96
C ILE A 61 -0.99 -6.12 7.04
N SER A 62 0.01 -6.99 7.06
CA SER A 62 1.08 -6.89 8.04
C SER A 62 1.85 -5.58 7.89
N MET A 63 2.15 -5.19 6.66
CA MET A 63 2.86 -3.94 6.42
C MET A 63 2.05 -2.74 6.89
N VAL A 64 0.77 -2.72 6.52
CA VAL A 64 -0.07 -1.59 6.88
C VAL A 64 -0.28 -1.54 8.38
N ARG A 65 -0.46 -2.69 9.00
CA ARG A 65 -0.63 -2.76 10.45
C ARG A 65 0.63 -2.28 11.17
N GLU A 66 1.78 -2.66 10.68
CA GLU A 66 3.04 -2.22 11.27
C GLU A 66 3.18 -0.71 11.14
N TRP A 67 2.91 -0.18 9.96
CA TRP A 67 2.98 1.26 9.74
C TRP A 67 1.98 2.01 10.61
N LEU A 68 0.73 1.52 10.63
CA LEU A 68 -0.32 2.17 11.39
C LEU A 68 0.01 2.15 12.87
N GLY A 69 0.56 1.05 13.36
CA GLY A 69 0.96 0.96 14.74
C GLY A 69 2.04 1.96 15.11
N ARG A 70 2.96 2.21 14.20
CA ARG A 70 3.97 3.22 14.46
C ARG A 70 3.39 4.61 14.48
N VAL A 71 2.54 4.91 13.52
CA VAL A 71 1.99 6.26 13.40
C VAL A 71 1.06 6.56 14.56
N MET A 72 0.22 5.61 14.94
CA MET A 72 -0.75 5.86 15.98
C MET A 72 -0.28 5.37 17.32
N GLY A 73 0.24 4.17 17.36
CA GLY A 73 0.67 3.59 18.60
C GLY A 73 2.00 4.07 19.07
N GLY A 74 2.74 4.69 18.22
CA GLY A 74 4.02 5.23 18.61
C GLY A 74 3.90 6.21 19.72
N PHE A 75 2.71 6.75 19.87
CA PHE A 75 2.52 7.63 20.94
C PHE A 75 2.56 6.90 22.20
N SER A 76 2.02 5.74 22.27
CA SER A 76 1.97 5.03 23.49
C SER A 76 3.07 4.02 23.58
N ALA A 77 3.63 3.62 22.50
CA ALA A 77 4.63 2.59 22.55
C ALA A 77 5.91 3.16 23.04
N PRO A 78 6.51 2.52 23.98
CA PRO A 78 7.76 2.98 24.42
C PRO A 78 8.70 2.88 23.34
N GLY A 79 9.45 3.24 23.09
CA GLY A 79 10.34 3.07 22.08
C GLY A 79 9.81 3.40 20.79
N GLY A 80 8.64 3.56 20.84
CA GLY A 80 8.13 3.71 19.63
C GLY A 80 8.42 4.99 19.12
N ARG A 81 8.78 5.34 18.70
CA ARG A 81 8.96 6.31 18.16
C ARG A 81 8.94 6.06 17.01
N ALA A 82 8.55 6.52 16.30
CA ALA A 82 8.37 6.19 15.00
C ALA A 82 9.49 6.28 14.19
#